data_94581a99afbca048784506b5594dc9e3
#
_entry.id   94581a99afbca048784506b5594dc9e3
#
_cell.length_a   1.000
_cell.length_b   1.000
_cell.length_c   1.000
_cell.angle_alpha   90.00
_cell.angle_beta   90.00
_cell.angle_gamma   90.00
#
_symmetry.space_group_name_H-M   'P 1'
#
loop_
_entity.id
_entity.type
_entity.pdbx_description
1 polymer ?
#
loop_
_entity_poly.entity_id
_entity_poly.type
_entity_poly.pdbx_seq_one_letter_code
_entity_poly.pdbx_strand_id
1 'polypeptide(L)'
;MSAALLLLALYAAPASASPEDNSLIVALERFPPGFNPAVASGSLTSQIGAQLFAGLVRTGKDGPIPYLAESWEIDSQAKRFRFHLRKGATFHDGTPITANDVAFSIRAAQRHHPFRSMLEAVDKVVPVDDLTLDLETSIPQPALLKCFIPALVPVLPAHIYGDGTPIDTHPANLRAVGSGPFRLASLEKGKTIVLERYKGFFLPGKPRLDRITFRVYWDQNEIPLAIMQGKADLYAFSSLSDEERIFRSNPAIEVTRDEFSLLHPFALLTFNVRNPIFRSPEVRKALAMSIDNKALAQAVPGGVRPMYGPIPPGSEWHSPVSTPYDPDEANRILDRAGYPRNENGIRFTVEIDYEPSAQFSLSILKYLQSQFIRTIGVYFRIRTAEDPGSWADRVTSGAFDVTMDELYGWHDPAIGIERIYATNTAAILWSNMSHYSNPEVDALFRSASAEKDPEGRKALYAALQERLSREHVALWLCTIPYATIRNRNVLHVADQPFGVLSPLDEACWKRP
;
A
#
# COMPACT_ATOMS: atom_id res chain seq x y z
N MET A 1 53.55 -26.79 26.40
CA MET A 1 53.37 -26.35 25.02
C MET A 1 51.92 -26.62 24.62
N SER A 2 51.07 -25.62 24.77
CA SER A 2 49.63 -25.73 24.38
C SER A 2 49.45 -25.00 23.06
N ALA A 3 48.99 -25.74 22.06
CA ALA A 3 48.67 -25.18 20.75
C ALA A 3 47.25 -24.60 20.80
N ALA A 4 47.14 -23.29 20.66
CA ALA A 4 45.88 -22.63 20.48
C ALA A 4 45.46 -22.74 19.00
N LEU A 5 44.40 -23.48 18.76
CA LEU A 5 43.71 -23.50 17.46
C LEU A 5 42.96 -22.15 17.31
N LEU A 6 43.43 -21.28 16.41
CA LEU A 6 42.63 -20.16 15.91
C LEU A 6 41.59 -20.69 14.93
N LEU A 7 40.34 -20.68 15.33
CA LEU A 7 39.22 -20.83 14.42
C LEU A 7 39.06 -19.50 13.65
N LEU A 8 39.55 -19.46 12.41
CA LEU A 8 39.18 -18.43 11.44
C LEU A 8 37.70 -18.65 11.05
N ALA A 9 36.83 -17.84 11.60
CA ALA A 9 35.48 -17.68 11.07
C ALA A 9 35.61 -17.08 9.67
N LEU A 10 35.41 -17.88 8.65
CA LEU A 10 35.21 -17.43 7.28
C LEU A 10 33.96 -16.55 7.26
N TYR A 11 34.13 -15.26 7.30
CA TYR A 11 33.10 -14.32 6.89
C TYR A 11 32.85 -14.58 5.41
N ALA A 12 31.78 -15.33 5.11
CA ALA A 12 31.30 -15.44 3.76
C ALA A 12 30.92 -14.02 3.29
N ALA A 13 31.62 -13.52 2.28
CA ALA A 13 31.24 -12.30 1.59
C ALA A 13 29.75 -12.42 1.19
N PRO A 14 28.95 -11.34 1.29
CA PRO A 14 27.55 -11.40 0.90
C PRO A 14 27.51 -11.86 -0.57
N ALA A 15 26.84 -12.99 -0.81
CA ALA A 15 26.70 -13.57 -2.14
C ALA A 15 26.14 -12.49 -3.08
N SER A 16 26.81 -12.23 -4.18
CA SER A 16 26.21 -11.55 -5.32
C SER A 16 25.14 -12.48 -5.87
N ALA A 17 23.95 -11.97 -6.17
CA ALA A 17 22.98 -12.74 -6.94
C ALA A 17 23.58 -13.04 -8.30
N SER A 18 23.38 -14.22 -8.80
CA SER A 18 23.79 -14.59 -10.15
C SER A 18 22.72 -15.45 -10.80
N PRO A 19 22.60 -15.42 -12.14
CA PRO A 19 21.83 -16.42 -12.87
C PRO A 19 22.26 -17.85 -12.57
N GLU A 20 23.52 -18.07 -12.22
CA GLU A 20 24.11 -19.37 -11.87
C GLU A 20 23.50 -19.91 -10.57
N ASP A 21 23.29 -19.06 -9.57
CA ASP A 21 22.66 -19.42 -8.28
C ASP A 21 21.14 -19.39 -8.34
N ASN A 22 20.54 -19.00 -9.47
CA ASN A 22 19.10 -18.83 -9.66
C ASN A 22 18.44 -18.01 -8.52
N SER A 23 19.14 -16.99 -8.06
CA SER A 23 18.76 -16.15 -6.92
C SER A 23 18.52 -14.69 -7.34
N LEU A 24 17.73 -13.94 -6.56
CA LEU A 24 17.38 -12.55 -6.79
C LEU A 24 17.69 -11.72 -5.54
N ILE A 25 18.32 -10.56 -5.70
CA ILE A 25 18.49 -9.59 -4.62
C ILE A 25 17.55 -8.40 -4.85
N VAL A 26 16.63 -8.20 -3.90
CA VAL A 26 15.67 -7.08 -3.87
C VAL A 26 16.15 -6.03 -2.88
N ALA A 27 16.33 -4.80 -3.33
CA ALA A 27 16.66 -3.69 -2.44
C ALA A 27 15.42 -3.19 -1.69
N LEU A 28 15.58 -2.90 -0.41
CA LEU A 28 14.59 -2.25 0.45
C LEU A 28 15.19 -0.98 1.05
N GLU A 29 14.38 0.08 1.16
CA GLU A 29 14.82 1.34 1.77
C GLU A 29 14.80 1.31 3.31
N ARG A 30 14.17 0.30 3.91
CA ARG A 30 14.13 0.09 5.36
C ARG A 30 13.71 -1.33 5.71
N PHE A 31 13.86 -1.68 6.97
CA PHE A 31 13.38 -2.96 7.48
C PHE A 31 11.88 -2.85 7.85
N PRO A 32 10.99 -3.77 7.39
CA PRO A 32 9.57 -3.73 7.73
C PRO A 32 9.33 -4.10 9.20
N PRO A 33 8.23 -3.62 9.81
CA PRO A 33 7.87 -3.97 11.19
C PRO A 33 7.51 -5.45 11.37
N GLY A 34 7.09 -6.10 10.30
CA GLY A 34 6.71 -7.51 10.23
C GLY A 34 6.46 -7.96 8.81
N PHE A 35 6.20 -9.26 8.62
CA PHE A 35 5.98 -9.88 7.32
C PHE A 35 4.53 -10.32 7.09
N ASN A 36 3.64 -10.08 8.08
CA ASN A 36 2.25 -10.52 8.02
C ASN A 36 1.32 -9.40 7.56
N PRO A 37 0.82 -9.42 6.30
CA PRO A 37 -0.08 -8.38 5.79
C PRO A 37 -1.45 -8.36 6.49
N ALA A 38 -1.87 -9.42 7.18
CA ALA A 38 -3.15 -9.43 7.89
C ALA A 38 -3.20 -8.47 9.09
N VAL A 39 -2.04 -8.04 9.61
CA VAL A 39 -1.95 -7.17 10.79
C VAL A 39 -1.18 -5.87 10.55
N ALA A 40 -0.42 -5.79 9.47
CA ALA A 40 0.35 -4.60 9.13
C ALA A 40 0.20 -4.27 7.64
N SER A 41 -0.23 -3.06 7.33
CA SER A 41 -0.27 -2.55 5.95
C SER A 41 1.01 -1.77 5.65
N GLY A 42 1.42 -1.79 4.39
CA GLY A 42 2.58 -1.06 3.90
C GLY A 42 3.31 -1.84 2.81
N SER A 43 3.93 -1.11 1.87
CA SER A 43 4.59 -1.71 0.70
C SER A 43 5.62 -2.77 1.10
N LEU A 44 6.47 -2.50 2.10
CA LEU A 44 7.54 -3.41 2.53
C LEU A 44 7.02 -4.70 3.16
N THR A 45 6.03 -4.61 4.07
CA THR A 45 5.37 -5.79 4.65
C THR A 45 4.71 -6.62 3.56
N SER A 46 3.99 -5.98 2.65
CA SER A 46 3.27 -6.66 1.58
C SER A 46 4.19 -7.28 0.53
N GLN A 47 5.34 -6.66 0.20
CA GLN A 47 6.35 -7.24 -0.71
C GLN A 47 6.87 -8.58 -0.19
N ILE A 48 7.22 -8.65 1.08
CA ILE A 48 7.76 -9.87 1.70
C ILE A 48 6.63 -10.85 1.99
N GLY A 49 5.51 -10.35 2.53
CA GLY A 49 4.34 -11.15 2.86
C GLY A 49 3.74 -11.89 1.66
N ALA A 50 3.70 -11.25 0.48
CA ALA A 50 3.22 -11.88 -0.75
C ALA A 50 4.10 -13.06 -1.23
N GLN A 51 5.36 -13.13 -0.78
CA GLN A 51 6.24 -14.28 -1.07
C GLN A 51 6.07 -15.40 -0.03
N LEU A 52 5.76 -15.02 1.22
CA LEU A 52 5.64 -15.95 2.35
C LEU A 52 4.24 -16.57 2.48
N PHE A 53 3.20 -15.83 2.08
CA PHE A 53 1.81 -16.25 2.25
C PHE A 53 1.08 -16.29 0.91
N ALA A 54 0.18 -17.25 0.76
CA ALA A 54 -0.79 -17.26 -0.33
C ALA A 54 -2.06 -16.50 0.07
N GLY A 55 -2.77 -15.94 -0.92
CA GLY A 55 -4.17 -15.55 -0.81
C GLY A 55 -5.07 -16.61 -1.43
N LEU A 56 -6.38 -16.46 -1.32
CA LEU A 56 -7.31 -17.31 -2.07
C LEU A 56 -7.18 -17.07 -3.58
N VAL A 57 -6.98 -15.83 -3.99
CA VAL A 57 -6.86 -15.42 -5.38
C VAL A 57 -5.59 -14.58 -5.60
N ARG A 58 -5.23 -14.37 -6.88
CA ARG A 58 -4.27 -13.36 -7.34
C ARG A 58 -4.97 -12.33 -8.19
N THR A 59 -4.37 -11.15 -8.32
CA THR A 59 -4.86 -10.12 -9.25
C THR A 59 -4.39 -10.46 -10.65
N GLY A 60 -5.31 -10.65 -11.58
CA GLY A 60 -5.05 -10.70 -13.02
C GLY A 60 -5.37 -9.35 -13.67
N LYS A 61 -5.06 -9.23 -14.97
CA LYS A 61 -5.35 -8.00 -15.74
C LYS A 61 -6.85 -7.68 -15.78
N ASP A 62 -7.68 -8.71 -15.91
CA ASP A 62 -9.13 -8.59 -16.06
C ASP A 62 -9.89 -8.90 -14.76
N GLY A 63 -9.19 -9.01 -13.64
CA GLY A 63 -9.78 -9.31 -12.33
C GLY A 63 -9.10 -10.46 -11.59
N PRO A 64 -9.71 -10.96 -10.49
CA PRO A 64 -9.16 -12.04 -9.69
C PRO A 64 -9.00 -13.34 -10.48
N ILE A 65 -7.88 -14.02 -10.30
CA ILE A 65 -7.58 -15.33 -10.90
C ILE A 65 -7.29 -16.36 -9.81
N PRO A 66 -7.51 -17.67 -10.06
CA PRO A 66 -7.28 -18.75 -9.10
C PRO A 66 -5.85 -18.76 -8.54
N TYR A 67 -5.75 -18.98 -7.21
CA TYR A 67 -4.47 -19.18 -6.53
C TYR A 67 -4.57 -20.33 -5.55
N LEU A 68 -4.70 -20.11 -4.22
CA LEU A 68 -4.96 -21.19 -3.28
C LEU A 68 -6.38 -21.77 -3.48
N ALA A 69 -7.38 -20.94 -3.74
CA ALA A 69 -8.64 -21.39 -4.30
C ALA A 69 -8.42 -21.75 -5.78
N GLU A 70 -8.75 -22.98 -6.16
CA GLU A 70 -8.72 -23.41 -7.57
C GLU A 70 -9.95 -22.94 -8.34
N SER A 71 -11.06 -22.71 -7.65
CA SER A 71 -12.30 -22.15 -8.19
C SER A 71 -13.17 -21.53 -7.09
N TRP A 72 -14.17 -20.79 -7.51
CA TRP A 72 -15.21 -20.24 -6.62
C TRP A 72 -16.52 -20.07 -7.37
N GLU A 73 -17.60 -20.02 -6.60
CA GLU A 73 -18.95 -19.73 -7.05
C GLU A 73 -19.45 -18.47 -6.32
N ILE A 74 -20.16 -17.62 -7.04
CA ILE A 74 -20.79 -16.41 -6.48
C ILE A 74 -22.27 -16.45 -6.86
N ASP A 75 -23.16 -16.27 -5.89
CA ASP A 75 -24.58 -16.20 -6.16
C ASP A 75 -24.96 -14.94 -6.97
N SER A 76 -26.13 -14.95 -7.58
CA SER A 76 -26.63 -13.84 -8.39
C SER A 76 -26.81 -12.52 -7.62
N GLN A 77 -26.82 -12.59 -6.29
CA GLN A 77 -26.92 -11.42 -5.40
C GLN A 77 -25.55 -10.88 -4.97
N ALA A 78 -24.45 -11.56 -5.30
CA ALA A 78 -23.10 -11.27 -4.79
C ALA A 78 -23.04 -11.23 -3.25
N LYS A 79 -23.81 -12.13 -2.60
CA LYS A 79 -23.89 -12.27 -1.15
C LYS A 79 -23.34 -13.59 -0.63
N ARG A 80 -23.25 -14.60 -1.49
CA ARG A 80 -22.66 -15.90 -1.13
C ARG A 80 -21.52 -16.20 -2.05
N PHE A 81 -20.41 -16.60 -1.43
CA PHE A 81 -19.18 -16.96 -2.10
C PHE A 81 -18.79 -18.35 -1.60
N ARG A 82 -18.67 -19.33 -2.48
CA ARG A 82 -18.16 -20.67 -2.17
C ARG A 82 -16.80 -20.82 -2.80
N PHE A 83 -15.80 -21.13 -2.00
CA PHE A 83 -14.43 -21.36 -2.46
C PHE A 83 -14.07 -22.83 -2.38
N HIS A 84 -13.42 -23.34 -3.41
CA HIS A 84 -12.83 -24.67 -3.46
C HIS A 84 -11.30 -24.56 -3.41
N LEU A 85 -10.70 -25.10 -2.36
CA LEU A 85 -9.26 -25.03 -2.13
C LEU A 85 -8.54 -26.12 -2.90
N ARG A 86 -7.30 -25.87 -3.29
CA ARG A 86 -6.44 -26.87 -3.93
C ARG A 86 -6.12 -27.99 -2.98
N LYS A 87 -6.37 -29.22 -3.44
CA LYS A 87 -6.00 -30.42 -2.69
C LYS A 87 -4.49 -30.56 -2.57
N GLY A 88 -4.01 -30.93 -1.38
CA GLY A 88 -2.59 -31.17 -1.10
C GLY A 88 -1.74 -29.93 -0.90
N ALA A 89 -2.33 -28.74 -0.84
CA ALA A 89 -1.63 -27.54 -0.43
C ALA A 89 -1.20 -27.62 1.04
N THR A 90 0.04 -27.21 1.35
CA THR A 90 0.60 -27.26 2.70
C THR A 90 1.24 -25.95 3.09
N PHE A 91 1.31 -25.68 4.39
CA PHE A 91 2.16 -24.64 4.95
C PHE A 91 3.63 -25.04 4.86
N HIS A 92 4.54 -24.10 5.15
CA HIS A 92 5.98 -24.31 5.05
C HIS A 92 6.52 -25.36 6.02
N ASP A 93 5.80 -25.70 7.07
CA ASP A 93 6.11 -26.77 8.04
C ASP A 93 5.53 -28.13 7.61
N GLY A 94 4.82 -28.19 6.48
CA GLY A 94 4.21 -29.39 5.93
C GLY A 94 2.78 -29.66 6.42
N THR A 95 2.23 -28.85 7.33
CA THR A 95 0.84 -28.99 7.79
C THR A 95 -0.12 -28.70 6.62
N PRO A 96 -1.15 -29.53 6.38
CA PRO A 96 -2.15 -29.27 5.34
C PRO A 96 -2.89 -27.97 5.55
N ILE A 97 -3.14 -27.24 4.46
CA ILE A 97 -3.98 -26.04 4.48
C ILE A 97 -5.43 -26.47 4.32
N THR A 98 -6.29 -26.00 5.22
CA THR A 98 -7.71 -26.32 5.24
C THR A 98 -8.60 -25.08 5.20
N ALA A 99 -9.89 -25.27 4.95
CA ALA A 99 -10.90 -24.22 5.03
C ALA A 99 -10.98 -23.59 6.44
N ASN A 100 -10.57 -24.30 7.51
CA ASN A 100 -10.48 -23.74 8.85
C ASN A 100 -9.37 -22.66 8.94
N ASP A 101 -8.22 -22.85 8.27
CA ASP A 101 -7.14 -21.86 8.22
C ASP A 101 -7.58 -20.62 7.46
N VAL A 102 -8.32 -20.78 6.36
CA VAL A 102 -8.90 -19.68 5.59
C VAL A 102 -9.91 -18.91 6.44
N ALA A 103 -10.82 -19.62 7.13
CA ALA A 103 -11.80 -18.99 8.00
C ALA A 103 -11.13 -18.22 9.16
N PHE A 104 -10.08 -18.79 9.76
CA PHE A 104 -9.26 -18.12 10.77
C PHE A 104 -8.66 -16.83 10.20
N SER A 105 -8.05 -16.89 9.02
CA SER A 105 -7.35 -15.78 8.37
C SER A 105 -8.29 -14.61 8.04
N ILE A 106 -9.47 -14.90 7.49
CA ILE A 106 -10.50 -13.88 7.21
C ILE A 106 -10.95 -13.20 8.50
N ARG A 107 -11.22 -13.98 9.57
CA ARG A 107 -11.60 -13.42 10.87
C ARG A 107 -10.47 -12.61 11.52
N ALA A 108 -9.22 -13.05 11.36
CA ALA A 108 -8.06 -12.28 11.80
C ALA A 108 -7.96 -10.93 11.08
N ALA A 109 -8.11 -10.94 9.75
CA ALA A 109 -8.11 -9.70 8.96
C ALA A 109 -9.28 -8.78 9.29
N GLN A 110 -10.50 -9.31 9.54
CA GLN A 110 -11.66 -8.53 9.99
C GLN A 110 -11.39 -7.78 11.32
N ARG A 111 -10.59 -8.34 12.20
CA ARG A 111 -10.32 -7.76 13.53
C ARG A 111 -9.09 -6.85 13.54
N HIS A 112 -8.04 -7.22 12.81
CA HIS A 112 -6.70 -6.67 12.99
C HIS A 112 -6.16 -5.93 11.77
N HIS A 113 -6.66 -6.24 10.54
CA HIS A 113 -6.13 -5.57 9.35
C HIS A 113 -6.42 -4.06 9.39
N PRO A 114 -5.45 -3.20 9.09
CA PRO A 114 -5.69 -1.75 9.01
C PRO A 114 -6.82 -1.35 8.06
N PHE A 115 -7.05 -2.13 6.99
CA PHE A 115 -8.14 -1.92 6.02
C PHE A 115 -9.33 -2.85 6.26
N ARG A 116 -9.60 -3.22 7.50
CA ARG A 116 -10.65 -4.18 7.86
C ARG A 116 -12.07 -3.79 7.40
N SER A 117 -12.32 -2.50 7.13
CA SER A 117 -13.59 -2.04 6.54
C SER A 117 -13.92 -2.75 5.23
N MET A 118 -12.93 -3.18 4.45
CA MET A 118 -13.12 -3.96 3.22
C MET A 118 -13.82 -5.31 3.45
N LEU A 119 -13.83 -5.80 4.70
CA LEU A 119 -14.46 -7.06 5.12
C LEU A 119 -15.65 -6.84 6.06
N GLU A 120 -16.09 -5.60 6.28
CA GLU A 120 -17.15 -5.27 7.25
C GLU A 120 -18.47 -5.95 6.93
N ALA A 121 -18.78 -6.10 5.65
CA ALA A 121 -20.01 -6.76 5.20
C ALA A 121 -19.96 -8.29 5.33
N VAL A 122 -18.84 -8.90 5.66
CA VAL A 122 -18.71 -10.36 5.83
C VAL A 122 -19.29 -10.78 7.17
N ASP A 123 -20.45 -11.46 7.12
CA ASP A 123 -21.16 -11.93 8.32
C ASP A 123 -20.71 -13.32 8.75
N LYS A 124 -20.66 -14.25 7.78
CA LYS A 124 -20.36 -15.65 8.08
C LYS A 124 -19.21 -16.16 7.24
N VAL A 125 -18.34 -16.91 7.86
CA VAL A 125 -17.24 -17.63 7.23
C VAL A 125 -17.29 -19.05 7.78
N VAL A 126 -17.75 -20.00 6.96
CA VAL A 126 -18.12 -21.35 7.39
C VAL A 126 -17.34 -22.39 6.60
N PRO A 127 -16.37 -23.09 7.21
CA PRO A 127 -15.82 -24.30 6.62
C PRO A 127 -16.93 -25.36 6.45
N VAL A 128 -17.15 -25.81 5.23
CA VAL A 128 -18.11 -26.88 4.90
C VAL A 128 -17.47 -28.25 5.06
N ASP A 129 -16.23 -28.35 4.56
CA ASP A 129 -15.31 -29.46 4.73
C ASP A 129 -13.87 -28.94 4.69
N ASP A 130 -12.87 -29.82 4.65
CA ASP A 130 -11.45 -29.41 4.68
C ASP A 130 -11.05 -28.52 3.50
N LEU A 131 -11.73 -28.63 2.36
CA LEU A 131 -11.36 -27.94 1.12
C LEU A 131 -12.43 -26.98 0.62
N THR A 132 -13.58 -26.87 1.30
CA THR A 132 -14.70 -26.02 0.87
C THR A 132 -15.04 -25.01 1.96
N LEU A 133 -15.08 -23.73 1.58
CA LEU A 133 -15.43 -22.61 2.45
C LEU A 133 -16.62 -21.86 1.88
N ASP A 134 -17.64 -21.64 2.70
CA ASP A 134 -18.72 -20.71 2.41
C ASP A 134 -18.53 -19.38 3.13
N LEU A 135 -18.77 -18.29 2.43
CA LEU A 135 -18.75 -16.94 2.96
C LEU A 135 -20.07 -16.25 2.61
N GLU A 136 -20.71 -15.65 3.61
CA GLU A 136 -21.94 -14.86 3.44
C GLU A 136 -21.70 -13.41 3.85
N THR A 137 -22.32 -12.46 3.11
CA THR A 137 -22.27 -11.03 3.38
C THR A 137 -23.66 -10.45 3.66
N SER A 138 -23.73 -9.44 4.52
CA SER A 138 -24.98 -8.74 4.87
C SER A 138 -25.60 -7.99 3.69
N ILE A 139 -24.75 -7.42 2.84
CA ILE A 139 -25.11 -6.70 1.62
C ILE A 139 -24.31 -7.26 0.43
N PRO A 140 -24.75 -7.05 -0.82
CA PRO A 140 -23.98 -7.44 -1.99
C PRO A 140 -22.55 -6.88 -1.94
N GLN A 141 -21.56 -7.67 -2.35
CA GLN A 141 -20.13 -7.28 -2.32
C GLN A 141 -19.40 -7.70 -3.61
N PRO A 142 -19.67 -7.07 -4.75
CA PRO A 142 -19.06 -7.44 -6.02
C PRO A 142 -17.52 -7.30 -6.04
N ALA A 143 -16.94 -6.44 -5.19
CA ALA A 143 -15.51 -6.25 -5.07
C ALA A 143 -14.81 -7.22 -4.13
N LEU A 144 -15.53 -8.05 -3.36
CA LEU A 144 -14.97 -8.82 -2.25
C LEU A 144 -13.82 -9.75 -2.65
N LEU A 145 -13.88 -10.39 -3.82
CA LEU A 145 -12.81 -11.25 -4.29
C LEU A 145 -11.46 -10.52 -4.40
N LYS A 146 -11.48 -9.23 -4.72
CA LYS A 146 -10.26 -8.42 -4.85
C LYS A 146 -9.52 -8.25 -3.52
N CYS A 147 -10.18 -8.51 -2.37
CA CYS A 147 -9.56 -8.44 -1.04
C CYS A 147 -8.68 -9.66 -0.74
N PHE A 148 -9.01 -10.85 -1.31
CA PHE A 148 -8.39 -12.13 -0.92
C PHE A 148 -7.07 -12.41 -1.60
N ILE A 149 -6.30 -11.37 -1.91
CA ILE A 149 -4.92 -11.45 -2.43
C ILE A 149 -3.92 -11.53 -1.27
N PRO A 150 -2.69 -12.07 -1.51
CA PRO A 150 -1.67 -12.23 -0.46
C PRO A 150 -1.30 -10.94 0.29
N ALA A 151 -1.32 -9.81 -0.41
CA ALA A 151 -0.95 -8.50 0.13
C ALA A 151 -2.01 -7.88 1.06
N LEU A 152 -3.25 -8.41 1.09
CA LEU A 152 -4.36 -7.90 1.89
C LEU A 152 -4.90 -8.95 2.87
N VAL A 153 -5.29 -10.12 2.38
CA VAL A 153 -5.84 -11.20 3.22
C VAL A 153 -5.04 -12.49 2.96
N PRO A 154 -3.84 -12.61 3.55
CA PRO A 154 -3.03 -13.82 3.48
C PRO A 154 -3.68 -14.98 4.23
N VAL A 155 -3.44 -16.21 3.77
CA VAL A 155 -3.85 -17.42 4.49
C VAL A 155 -2.78 -17.78 5.51
N LEU A 156 -3.15 -17.68 6.78
CA LEU A 156 -2.30 -17.87 7.95
C LEU A 156 -2.49 -19.28 8.57
N PRO A 157 -1.44 -19.90 9.12
CA PRO A 157 -1.56 -21.18 9.83
C PRO A 157 -2.28 -20.97 11.18
N ALA A 158 -3.51 -21.46 11.28
CA ALA A 158 -4.32 -21.36 12.50
C ALA A 158 -3.66 -22.07 13.68
N HIS A 159 -2.92 -23.17 13.44
CA HIS A 159 -2.18 -23.91 14.49
C HIS A 159 -1.00 -23.13 15.08
N ILE A 160 -0.54 -22.05 14.42
CA ILE A 160 0.50 -21.18 14.97
C ILE A 160 -0.13 -19.91 15.56
N TYR A 161 -0.91 -19.18 14.78
CA TYR A 161 -1.48 -17.90 15.22
C TYR A 161 -2.68 -18.04 16.16
N GLY A 162 -3.23 -19.23 16.34
CA GLY A 162 -4.35 -19.53 17.22
C GLY A 162 -3.94 -20.00 18.63
N ASP A 163 -2.70 -19.81 19.04
CA ASP A 163 -2.16 -20.24 20.33
C ASP A 163 -2.58 -19.35 21.52
N GLY A 164 -3.34 -18.29 21.27
CA GLY A 164 -3.79 -17.32 22.27
C GLY A 164 -2.89 -16.09 22.42
N THR A 165 -1.73 -16.05 21.75
CA THR A 165 -0.89 -14.84 21.69
C THR A 165 -1.56 -13.78 20.81
N PRO A 166 -1.60 -12.49 21.21
CA PRO A 166 -2.16 -11.43 20.38
C PRO A 166 -1.50 -11.40 18.99
N ILE A 167 -2.30 -11.47 17.94
CA ILE A 167 -1.80 -11.63 16.57
C ILE A 167 -0.96 -10.43 16.11
N ASP A 168 -1.26 -9.22 16.60
CA ASP A 168 -0.55 -7.99 16.23
C ASP A 168 0.92 -8.02 16.70
N THR A 169 1.20 -8.68 17.80
CA THR A 169 2.54 -8.80 18.39
C THR A 169 3.10 -10.21 18.35
N HIS A 170 2.44 -11.11 17.60
CA HIS A 170 2.83 -12.51 17.54
C HIS A 170 4.24 -12.69 16.97
N PRO A 171 5.12 -13.49 17.59
CA PRO A 171 6.50 -13.71 17.12
C PRO A 171 6.60 -14.23 15.67
N ALA A 172 5.59 -14.99 15.22
CA ALA A 172 5.50 -15.51 13.86
C ALA A 172 5.35 -14.37 12.81
N ASN A 173 5.03 -13.13 13.19
CA ASN A 173 5.04 -12.00 12.27
C ASN A 173 6.45 -11.67 11.73
N LEU A 174 7.51 -12.12 12.40
CA LEU A 174 8.90 -12.03 11.93
C LEU A 174 9.54 -13.39 11.68
N ARG A 175 8.97 -14.49 12.21
CA ARG A 175 9.43 -15.88 12.02
C ARG A 175 8.37 -16.66 11.25
N ALA A 176 7.97 -16.13 10.11
CA ALA A 176 6.82 -16.59 9.37
C ALA A 176 6.93 -18.05 8.90
N VAL A 177 5.94 -18.84 9.27
CA VAL A 177 5.56 -20.07 8.60
C VAL A 177 4.34 -19.73 7.77
N GLY A 178 4.46 -19.76 6.45
CA GLY A 178 3.42 -19.29 5.54
C GLY A 178 2.94 -20.39 4.60
N SER A 179 2.15 -19.97 3.62
CA SER A 179 1.52 -20.78 2.59
C SER A 179 1.99 -20.43 1.17
N GLY A 180 2.94 -19.48 1.07
CA GLY A 180 3.40 -18.89 -0.18
C GLY A 180 4.49 -19.69 -0.91
N PRO A 181 4.97 -19.14 -2.04
CA PRO A 181 5.96 -19.83 -2.90
C PRO A 181 7.36 -19.93 -2.27
N PHE A 182 7.68 -19.04 -1.35
CA PHE A 182 8.97 -19.04 -0.67
C PHE A 182 8.77 -19.11 0.84
N ARG A 183 9.74 -19.73 1.53
CA ARG A 183 9.78 -19.81 2.99
C ARG A 183 10.94 -19.00 3.56
N LEU A 184 10.82 -18.55 4.79
CA LEU A 184 11.91 -17.85 5.48
C LEU A 184 13.06 -18.80 5.76
N ALA A 185 14.25 -18.51 5.22
CA ALA A 185 15.47 -19.26 5.45
C ALA A 185 16.33 -18.63 6.54
N SER A 186 16.52 -17.32 6.50
CA SER A 186 17.26 -16.58 7.54
C SER A 186 16.83 -15.12 7.62
N LEU A 187 17.07 -14.53 8.80
CA LEU A 187 16.75 -13.15 9.12
C LEU A 187 17.89 -12.51 9.91
N GLU A 188 18.50 -11.47 9.34
CA GLU A 188 19.37 -10.56 10.06
C GLU A 188 18.65 -9.21 10.16
N LYS A 189 18.09 -8.94 11.36
CA LYS A 189 17.24 -7.77 11.59
C LYS A 189 17.96 -6.47 11.20
N GLY A 190 17.29 -5.65 10.39
CA GLY A 190 17.83 -4.38 9.89
C GLY A 190 18.80 -4.49 8.73
N LYS A 191 19.11 -5.69 8.25
CA LYS A 191 20.07 -5.91 7.15
C LYS A 191 19.54 -6.76 6.02
N THR A 192 19.19 -8.04 6.31
CA THR A 192 18.80 -8.99 5.27
C THR A 192 17.68 -9.92 5.70
N ILE A 193 16.82 -10.26 4.75
CA ILE A 193 15.77 -11.27 4.87
C ILE A 193 15.98 -12.23 3.70
N VAL A 194 16.26 -13.50 3.99
CA VAL A 194 16.53 -14.52 2.96
C VAL A 194 15.35 -15.48 2.90
N LEU A 195 14.75 -15.56 1.74
CA LEU A 195 13.70 -16.52 1.43
C LEU A 195 14.26 -17.58 0.48
N GLU A 196 13.86 -18.83 0.68
CA GLU A 196 14.21 -19.93 -0.22
C GLU A 196 12.95 -20.57 -0.80
N ARG A 197 13.09 -21.21 -1.96
CA ARG A 197 12.01 -21.94 -2.64
C ARG A 197 11.34 -22.91 -1.70
N TYR A 198 10.00 -22.86 -1.60
CA TYR A 198 9.23 -23.91 -0.95
C TYR A 198 8.93 -25.03 -1.94
N LYS A 199 9.56 -26.20 -1.75
CA LYS A 199 9.40 -27.36 -2.66
C LYS A 199 7.99 -27.97 -2.61
N GLY A 200 7.26 -27.76 -1.50
CA GLY A 200 5.88 -28.20 -1.32
C GLY A 200 4.83 -27.22 -1.85
N PHE A 201 5.23 -26.20 -2.60
CA PHE A 201 4.30 -25.21 -3.11
C PHE A 201 3.27 -25.83 -4.07
N PHE A 202 2.01 -25.45 -3.93
CA PHE A 202 0.87 -26.08 -4.58
C PHE A 202 0.77 -25.87 -6.10
N LEU A 203 1.53 -24.94 -6.68
CA LEU A 203 1.57 -24.77 -8.14
C LEU A 203 2.76 -25.54 -8.73
N PRO A 204 2.53 -26.52 -9.64
CA PRO A 204 3.58 -27.33 -10.21
C PRO A 204 4.64 -26.49 -10.94
N GLY A 205 5.94 -26.81 -10.71
CA GLY A 205 7.07 -26.14 -11.33
C GLY A 205 7.33 -24.69 -10.83
N LYS A 206 6.68 -24.30 -9.76
CA LYS A 206 6.83 -23.00 -9.10
C LYS A 206 7.35 -23.15 -7.66
N PRO A 207 7.97 -22.05 -7.12
CA PRO A 207 8.47 -20.89 -7.83
C PRO A 207 9.67 -21.26 -8.72
N ARG A 208 10.02 -20.39 -9.69
CA ARG A 208 11.13 -20.65 -10.62
C ARG A 208 12.49 -20.29 -10.03
N LEU A 209 12.57 -19.24 -9.21
CA LEU A 209 13.77 -18.88 -8.46
C LEU A 209 14.00 -19.84 -7.29
N ASP A 210 15.27 -20.04 -6.93
CA ASP A 210 15.65 -20.82 -5.75
C ASP A 210 15.72 -19.99 -4.47
N ARG A 211 16.02 -18.68 -4.60
CA ARG A 211 16.20 -17.77 -3.46
C ARG A 211 15.85 -16.33 -3.81
N ILE A 212 15.28 -15.63 -2.84
CA ILE A 212 15.13 -14.18 -2.85
C ILE A 212 15.80 -13.63 -1.60
N THR A 213 16.69 -12.66 -1.75
CA THR A 213 17.32 -11.95 -0.65
C THR A 213 16.86 -10.50 -0.68
N PHE A 214 16.09 -10.10 0.32
CA PHE A 214 15.77 -8.69 0.56
C PHE A 214 16.92 -8.06 1.35
N ARG A 215 17.53 -7.02 0.79
CA ARG A 215 18.65 -6.30 1.40
C ARG A 215 18.25 -4.87 1.72
N VAL A 216 18.45 -4.47 2.98
CA VAL A 216 18.10 -3.12 3.46
C VAL A 216 19.25 -2.15 3.18
N TYR A 217 18.91 -1.02 2.57
CA TYR A 217 19.75 0.14 2.35
C TYR A 217 19.14 1.31 3.13
N TRP A 218 19.77 1.68 4.24
CA TRP A 218 19.24 2.75 5.10
C TRP A 218 19.34 4.14 4.47
N ASP A 219 20.31 4.34 3.58
CA ASP A 219 20.36 5.49 2.68
C ASP A 219 19.82 5.08 1.31
N GLN A 220 18.64 5.58 0.95
CA GLN A 220 18.01 5.30 -0.34
C GLN A 220 18.88 5.72 -1.54
N ASN A 221 19.79 6.72 -1.35
CA ASN A 221 20.69 7.18 -2.41
C ASN A 221 21.75 6.13 -2.77
N GLU A 222 21.98 5.11 -1.93
CA GLU A 222 22.88 3.99 -2.25
C GLU A 222 22.25 2.98 -3.20
N ILE A 223 20.90 2.92 -3.29
CA ILE A 223 20.20 1.90 -4.08
C ILE A 223 20.51 1.99 -5.57
N PRO A 224 20.49 3.17 -6.23
CA PRO A 224 20.88 3.28 -7.63
C PRO A 224 22.29 2.76 -7.91
N LEU A 225 23.24 3.06 -7.05
CA LEU A 225 24.62 2.57 -7.18
C LEU A 225 24.69 1.04 -6.99
N ALA A 226 23.94 0.50 -6.03
CA ALA A 226 23.88 -0.95 -5.80
C ALA A 226 23.32 -1.69 -7.03
N ILE A 227 22.27 -1.17 -7.67
CA ILE A 227 21.72 -1.71 -8.92
C ILE A 227 22.77 -1.64 -10.06
N MET A 228 23.43 -0.49 -10.25
CA MET A 228 24.45 -0.33 -11.29
C MET A 228 25.64 -1.27 -11.10
N GLN A 229 26.00 -1.60 -9.86
CA GLN A 229 27.09 -2.50 -9.51
C GLN A 229 26.68 -3.99 -9.47
N GLY A 230 25.41 -4.32 -9.73
CA GLY A 230 24.90 -5.69 -9.60
C GLY A 230 24.85 -6.21 -8.16
N LYS A 231 24.87 -5.32 -7.16
CA LYS A 231 24.71 -5.66 -5.74
C LYS A 231 23.25 -5.80 -5.33
N ALA A 232 22.33 -5.29 -6.15
CA ALA A 232 20.91 -5.53 -6.12
C ALA A 232 20.41 -5.70 -7.55
N ASP A 233 19.38 -6.52 -7.75
CA ASP A 233 18.80 -6.84 -9.07
C ASP A 233 17.47 -6.15 -9.30
N LEU A 234 16.80 -5.78 -8.22
CA LEU A 234 15.45 -5.25 -8.22
C LEU A 234 15.28 -4.24 -7.11
N TYR A 235 14.66 -3.11 -7.43
CA TYR A 235 14.12 -2.14 -6.48
C TYR A 235 12.75 -1.70 -6.98
N ALA A 236 11.72 -1.91 -6.18
CA ALA A 236 10.35 -1.51 -6.49
C ALA A 236 9.91 -0.32 -5.63
N PHE A 237 8.84 0.34 -6.01
CA PHE A 237 8.32 1.55 -5.38
C PHE A 237 9.30 2.73 -5.37
N SER A 238 10.24 2.74 -6.30
CA SER A 238 11.07 3.91 -6.45
C SER A 238 10.23 5.12 -6.87
N SER A 239 10.35 6.21 -6.14
CA SER A 239 9.78 7.52 -6.46
C SER A 239 10.87 8.55 -6.77
N LEU A 240 12.09 8.08 -7.05
CA LEU A 240 13.23 8.94 -7.35
C LEU A 240 13.01 9.65 -8.69
N SER A 241 13.24 10.93 -8.70
CA SER A 241 12.96 11.82 -9.83
C SER A 241 13.86 11.62 -11.06
N ASP A 242 15.02 11.03 -10.84
CA ASP A 242 16.10 10.98 -11.83
C ASP A 242 16.38 9.56 -12.37
N GLU A 243 15.51 8.59 -12.07
CA GLU A 243 15.71 7.18 -12.39
C GLU A 243 16.00 6.95 -13.88
N GLU A 244 15.13 7.49 -14.73
CA GLU A 244 15.32 7.35 -16.17
C GLU A 244 16.63 8.00 -16.63
N ARG A 245 17.01 9.14 -16.05
CA ARG A 245 18.29 9.81 -16.37
C ARG A 245 19.48 9.01 -15.90
N ILE A 246 19.42 8.44 -14.68
CA ILE A 246 20.50 7.66 -14.07
C ILE A 246 20.72 6.37 -14.87
N PHE A 247 19.65 5.66 -15.25
CA PHE A 247 19.75 4.35 -15.85
C PHE A 247 19.66 4.33 -17.38
N ARG A 248 19.32 5.47 -18.03
CA ARG A 248 19.13 5.56 -19.49
C ARG A 248 20.31 5.03 -20.30
N SER A 249 21.53 5.19 -19.84
CA SER A 249 22.76 4.75 -20.53
C SER A 249 23.16 3.31 -20.23
N ASN A 250 22.49 2.64 -19.29
CA ASN A 250 22.82 1.27 -18.92
C ASN A 250 21.82 0.27 -19.54
N PRO A 251 22.19 -0.41 -20.64
CA PRO A 251 21.28 -1.35 -21.32
C PRO A 251 20.94 -2.60 -20.48
N ALA A 252 21.67 -2.87 -19.41
CA ALA A 252 21.41 -4.00 -18.51
C ALA A 252 20.27 -3.72 -17.54
N ILE A 253 19.84 -2.46 -17.41
CA ILE A 253 18.82 -2.04 -16.47
C ILE A 253 17.55 -1.63 -17.23
N GLU A 254 16.41 -1.94 -16.64
CA GLU A 254 15.08 -1.53 -17.13
C GLU A 254 14.31 -0.84 -16.01
N VAL A 255 13.58 0.21 -16.37
CA VAL A 255 12.67 0.94 -15.49
C VAL A 255 11.26 0.80 -16.03
N THR A 256 10.36 0.25 -15.22
CA THR A 256 8.94 0.03 -15.58
C THR A 256 8.01 0.70 -14.58
N ARG A 257 6.77 0.99 -14.99
CA ARG A 257 5.76 1.68 -14.16
C ARG A 257 4.36 1.07 -14.28
N ASP A 258 4.12 0.28 -15.33
CA ASP A 258 2.77 -0.21 -15.68
C ASP A 258 2.18 -1.15 -14.64
N GLU A 259 3.03 -1.86 -13.88
CA GLU A 259 2.63 -2.74 -12.79
C GLU A 259 1.91 -2.03 -11.65
N PHE A 260 2.13 -0.73 -11.48
CA PHE A 260 1.43 0.07 -10.45
C PHE A 260 0.12 0.69 -10.95
N SER A 261 -0.25 0.46 -12.21
CA SER A 261 -1.44 1.08 -12.82
C SER A 261 -2.74 0.75 -12.10
N LEU A 262 -2.91 -0.48 -11.59
CA LEU A 262 -4.08 -0.90 -10.81
C LEU A 262 -3.97 -0.57 -9.31
N LEU A 263 -2.77 -0.26 -8.81
CA LEU A 263 -2.58 0.17 -7.44
C LEU A 263 -3.07 1.60 -7.23
N HIS A 264 -3.00 2.43 -8.28
CA HIS A 264 -3.39 3.84 -8.27
C HIS A 264 -2.79 4.61 -7.09
N PRO A 265 -1.46 4.71 -6.96
CA PRO A 265 -0.82 5.44 -5.88
C PRO A 265 -1.03 6.95 -6.03
N PHE A 266 -1.30 7.64 -4.91
CA PHE A 266 -1.56 9.08 -4.92
C PHE A 266 -1.16 9.75 -3.61
N ALA A 267 -0.95 11.06 -3.70
CA ALA A 267 -0.51 11.93 -2.63
C ALA A 267 -1.57 12.98 -2.30
N LEU A 268 -1.81 13.21 -1.01
CA LEU A 268 -2.76 14.20 -0.50
C LEU A 268 -2.30 14.80 0.83
N LEU A 269 -2.87 15.97 1.17
CA LEU A 269 -2.82 16.48 2.53
C LEU A 269 -4.13 16.16 3.25
N THR A 270 -4.02 15.46 4.36
CA THR A 270 -5.13 15.14 5.26
C THR A 270 -5.21 16.18 6.36
N PHE A 271 -6.36 16.86 6.47
CA PHE A 271 -6.63 17.78 7.56
C PHE A 271 -7.14 17.04 8.80
N ASN A 272 -6.69 17.43 9.98
CA ASN A 272 -7.40 17.09 11.21
C ASN A 272 -8.60 18.07 11.36
N VAL A 273 -9.82 17.60 11.05
CA VAL A 273 -11.01 18.47 11.12
C VAL A 273 -11.46 18.79 12.56
N ARG A 274 -10.83 18.22 13.58
CA ARG A 274 -10.98 18.63 14.98
C ARG A 274 -10.21 19.91 15.30
N ASN A 275 -9.17 20.24 14.52
CA ASN A 275 -8.47 21.51 14.62
C ASN A 275 -9.44 22.66 14.29
N PRO A 276 -9.56 23.69 15.13
CA PRO A 276 -10.48 24.82 14.93
C PRO A 276 -10.36 25.48 13.56
N ILE A 277 -9.16 25.61 13.00
CA ILE A 277 -8.89 26.20 11.68
C ILE A 277 -9.55 25.34 10.59
N PHE A 278 -9.35 24.01 10.63
CA PHE A 278 -9.79 23.09 9.57
C PHE A 278 -11.21 22.54 9.77
N ARG A 279 -11.87 22.88 10.88
CA ARG A 279 -13.29 22.59 11.07
C ARG A 279 -14.16 23.27 10.01
N SER A 280 -13.75 24.49 9.58
CA SER A 280 -14.45 25.25 8.55
C SER A 280 -14.19 24.69 7.15
N PRO A 281 -15.20 24.22 6.40
CA PRO A 281 -15.05 23.85 4.99
C PRO A 281 -14.56 25.00 4.12
N GLU A 282 -14.93 26.25 4.44
CA GLU A 282 -14.50 27.43 3.69
C GLU A 282 -12.99 27.66 3.79
N VAL A 283 -12.39 27.43 4.98
CA VAL A 283 -10.93 27.51 5.12
C VAL A 283 -10.25 26.42 4.30
N ARG A 284 -10.75 25.19 4.34
CA ARG A 284 -10.21 24.08 3.53
C ARG A 284 -10.35 24.36 2.02
N LYS A 285 -11.48 24.95 1.60
CA LYS A 285 -11.71 25.41 0.23
C LYS A 285 -10.70 26.47 -0.20
N ALA A 286 -10.45 27.47 0.64
CA ALA A 286 -9.46 28.50 0.34
C ALA A 286 -8.05 27.91 0.14
N LEU A 287 -7.66 26.95 0.98
CA LEU A 287 -6.40 26.24 0.80
C LEU A 287 -6.38 25.45 -0.52
N ALA A 288 -7.46 24.77 -0.88
CA ALA A 288 -7.57 24.05 -2.15
C ALA A 288 -7.46 25.00 -3.35
N MET A 289 -8.11 26.15 -3.31
CA MET A 289 -8.08 27.16 -4.39
C MET A 289 -6.71 27.85 -4.52
N SER A 290 -5.85 27.74 -3.53
CA SER A 290 -4.51 28.34 -3.55
C SER A 290 -3.42 27.41 -4.10
N ILE A 291 -3.75 26.17 -4.47
CA ILE A 291 -2.82 25.19 -5.07
C ILE A 291 -3.03 25.13 -6.58
N ASP A 292 -2.01 25.43 -7.34
CA ASP A 292 -1.94 25.07 -8.76
C ASP A 292 -1.43 23.63 -8.91
N ASN A 293 -2.36 22.65 -8.94
CA ASN A 293 -2.01 21.25 -9.06
C ASN A 293 -1.33 20.91 -10.41
N LYS A 294 -1.56 21.71 -11.46
CA LYS A 294 -0.87 21.52 -12.74
C LYS A 294 0.58 21.97 -12.63
N ALA A 295 0.82 23.13 -12.04
CA ALA A 295 2.18 23.62 -11.80
C ALA A 295 2.92 22.72 -10.80
N LEU A 296 2.25 22.21 -9.75
CA LEU A 296 2.80 21.22 -8.84
C LEU A 296 3.23 19.97 -9.61
N ALA A 297 2.36 19.40 -10.44
CA ALA A 297 2.65 18.20 -11.22
C ALA A 297 3.81 18.41 -12.21
N GLN A 298 4.02 19.61 -12.71
CA GLN A 298 5.18 19.95 -13.57
C GLN A 298 6.47 20.15 -12.76
N ALA A 299 6.36 20.62 -11.53
CA ALA A 299 7.51 20.85 -10.64
C ALA A 299 8.02 19.56 -10.00
N VAL A 300 7.15 18.55 -9.85
CA VAL A 300 7.51 17.23 -9.30
C VAL A 300 7.96 16.33 -10.44
N PRO A 301 9.18 15.80 -10.39
CA PRO A 301 9.69 14.90 -11.43
C PRO A 301 8.92 13.57 -11.50
N GLY A 302 9.04 12.84 -12.61
CA GLY A 302 8.50 11.49 -12.77
C GLY A 302 7.18 11.37 -13.53
N GLY A 303 6.64 12.48 -14.08
CA GLY A 303 5.44 12.43 -14.93
C GLY A 303 4.14 12.22 -14.14
N VAL A 304 4.04 12.85 -12.98
CA VAL A 304 2.84 12.81 -12.14
C VAL A 304 1.64 13.47 -12.83
N ARG A 305 0.44 12.99 -12.53
CA ARG A 305 -0.81 13.61 -12.99
C ARG A 305 -1.46 14.38 -11.84
N PRO A 306 -1.97 15.61 -12.07
CA PRO A 306 -2.66 16.37 -11.04
C PRO A 306 -3.94 15.65 -10.60
N MET A 307 -4.29 15.77 -9.31
CA MET A 307 -5.53 15.26 -8.73
C MET A 307 -6.35 16.41 -8.14
N TYR A 308 -7.68 16.26 -8.21
CA TYR A 308 -8.64 17.24 -7.68
C TYR A 308 -9.75 16.59 -6.85
N GLY A 309 -9.71 15.26 -6.72
CA GLY A 309 -10.73 14.47 -6.04
C GLY A 309 -10.18 13.17 -5.47
N PRO A 310 -11.00 12.42 -4.74
CA PRO A 310 -10.57 11.27 -3.92
C PRO A 310 -10.18 10.02 -4.73
N ILE A 311 -10.65 9.88 -5.98
CA ILE A 311 -10.33 8.73 -6.82
C ILE A 311 -9.31 9.15 -7.88
N PRO A 312 -8.13 8.50 -7.94
CA PRO A 312 -7.05 8.88 -8.84
C PRO A 312 -7.43 8.80 -10.32
N PRO A 313 -6.93 9.71 -11.17
CA PRO A 313 -7.08 9.63 -12.61
C PRO A 313 -6.39 8.35 -13.14
N GLY A 314 -7.10 7.59 -13.99
CA GLY A 314 -6.69 6.28 -14.50
C GLY A 314 -7.44 5.12 -13.87
N SER A 315 -8.11 5.33 -12.74
CA SER A 315 -9.12 4.40 -12.22
C SER A 315 -10.36 4.41 -13.12
N GLU A 316 -10.96 3.27 -13.38
CA GLU A 316 -12.25 3.15 -14.08
C GLU A 316 -13.41 3.85 -13.35
N TRP A 317 -13.22 4.09 -12.04
CA TRP A 317 -14.18 4.76 -11.14
C TRP A 317 -13.96 6.28 -11.04
N HIS A 318 -12.96 6.82 -11.74
CA HIS A 318 -12.66 8.25 -11.70
C HIS A 318 -13.76 9.05 -12.40
N SER A 319 -14.23 10.08 -11.71
CA SER A 319 -15.09 11.11 -12.29
C SER A 319 -14.40 12.48 -12.17
N PRO A 320 -14.35 13.26 -13.25
CA PRO A 320 -13.70 14.55 -13.20
C PRO A 320 -14.38 15.49 -12.21
N VAL A 321 -13.63 15.95 -11.23
CA VAL A 321 -13.97 17.04 -10.33
C VAL A 321 -12.86 18.07 -10.40
N SER A 322 -13.13 19.33 -10.05
CA SER A 322 -12.12 20.38 -10.07
C SER A 322 -12.36 21.42 -9.00
N THR A 323 -11.27 21.93 -8.48
CA THR A 323 -11.25 23.16 -7.70
C THR A 323 -10.43 24.17 -8.50
N PRO A 324 -10.98 25.33 -8.88
CA PRO A 324 -10.23 26.31 -9.65
C PRO A 324 -9.07 26.85 -8.82
N TYR A 325 -7.93 27.07 -9.46
CA TYR A 325 -6.84 27.82 -8.88
C TYR A 325 -7.21 29.31 -8.91
N ASP A 326 -7.54 29.88 -7.77
CA ASP A 326 -7.92 31.27 -7.59
C ASP A 326 -7.42 31.80 -6.23
N PRO A 327 -6.13 32.19 -6.15
CA PRO A 327 -5.58 32.73 -4.91
C PRO A 327 -6.25 34.00 -4.41
N ASP A 328 -6.83 34.81 -5.31
CA ASP A 328 -7.50 36.04 -4.93
C ASP A 328 -8.82 35.77 -4.19
N GLU A 329 -9.63 34.83 -4.71
CA GLU A 329 -10.83 34.39 -3.99
C GLU A 329 -10.45 33.63 -2.71
N ALA A 330 -9.40 32.82 -2.72
CA ALA A 330 -8.87 32.16 -1.51
C ALA A 330 -8.55 33.20 -0.41
N ASN A 331 -7.89 34.30 -0.76
CA ASN A 331 -7.60 35.40 0.17
C ASN A 331 -8.89 36.00 0.71
N ARG A 332 -9.87 36.32 -0.17
CA ARG A 332 -11.18 36.89 0.26
C ARG A 332 -11.94 35.94 1.20
N ILE A 333 -11.90 34.62 0.95
CA ILE A 333 -12.52 33.63 1.83
C ILE A 333 -11.85 33.62 3.20
N LEU A 334 -10.52 33.63 3.27
CA LEU A 334 -9.78 33.64 4.53
C LEU A 334 -10.03 34.92 5.33
N ASP A 335 -10.14 36.09 4.67
CA ASP A 335 -10.49 37.35 5.34
C ASP A 335 -11.90 37.28 5.95
N ARG A 336 -12.89 36.76 5.20
CA ARG A 336 -14.27 36.58 5.69
C ARG A 336 -14.35 35.54 6.81
N ALA A 337 -13.47 34.53 6.79
CA ALA A 337 -13.39 33.51 7.83
C ALA A 337 -12.70 33.98 9.12
N GLY A 338 -12.25 35.25 9.17
CA GLY A 338 -11.63 35.83 10.36
C GLY A 338 -10.12 35.60 10.48
N TYR A 339 -9.46 35.29 9.37
CA TYR A 339 -8.01 35.09 9.29
C TYR A 339 -7.34 36.15 8.40
N PRO A 340 -7.36 37.46 8.77
CA PRO A 340 -6.67 38.50 8.01
C PRO A 340 -5.15 38.33 8.11
N ARG A 341 -4.41 38.92 7.15
CA ARG A 341 -2.95 38.97 7.23
C ARG A 341 -2.50 39.91 8.36
N ASN A 342 -1.54 39.46 9.14
CA ASN A 342 -0.87 40.32 10.14
C ASN A 342 0.18 41.25 9.48
N GLU A 343 0.90 42.03 10.29
CA GLU A 343 1.93 42.97 9.84
C GLU A 343 3.05 42.31 9.01
N ASN A 344 3.32 41.04 9.24
CA ASN A 344 4.30 40.25 8.51
C ASN A 344 3.72 39.52 7.28
N GLY A 345 2.46 39.81 6.93
CA GLY A 345 1.77 39.18 5.81
C GLY A 345 1.31 37.72 6.09
N ILE A 346 1.41 37.24 7.33
CA ILE A 346 1.03 35.88 7.75
C ILE A 346 -0.37 35.90 8.34
N ARG A 347 -1.21 34.94 7.99
CA ARG A 347 -2.55 34.71 8.55
C ARG A 347 -2.53 33.78 9.75
N PHE A 348 -1.92 32.62 9.57
CA PHE A 348 -1.72 31.61 10.62
C PHE A 348 -0.59 30.66 10.22
N THR A 349 -0.12 29.93 11.22
CA THR A 349 0.86 28.84 11.06
C THR A 349 0.20 27.53 11.40
N VAL A 350 0.46 26.50 10.62
CA VAL A 350 0.06 25.10 10.89
C VAL A 350 1.24 24.17 10.77
N GLU A 351 1.22 23.11 11.52
CA GLU A 351 2.23 22.06 11.44
C GLU A 351 1.81 20.99 10.42
N ILE A 352 2.74 20.62 9.53
CA ILE A 352 2.56 19.50 8.62
C ILE A 352 3.49 18.40 9.01
N ASP A 353 2.90 17.24 9.29
CA ASP A 353 3.58 15.98 9.49
C ASP A 353 3.71 15.20 8.18
N TYR A 354 4.69 14.32 8.10
CA TYR A 354 4.85 13.36 7.02
C TYR A 354 5.65 12.15 7.52
N GLU A 355 5.53 11.04 6.84
CA GLU A 355 6.33 9.84 7.12
C GLU A 355 7.80 10.14 6.75
N PRO A 356 8.76 10.06 7.69
CA PRO A 356 10.11 10.63 7.52
C PRO A 356 10.96 9.99 6.43
N SER A 357 10.64 8.77 5.98
CA SER A 357 11.32 8.14 4.83
C SER A 357 10.73 8.51 3.47
N ALA A 358 9.58 9.19 3.43
CA ALA A 358 8.88 9.57 2.19
C ALA A 358 9.50 10.81 1.53
N GLN A 359 10.58 10.61 0.77
CA GLN A 359 11.31 11.71 0.10
C GLN A 359 10.45 12.42 -0.95
N PHE A 360 9.55 11.69 -1.61
CA PHE A 360 8.60 12.26 -2.55
C PHE A 360 7.68 13.25 -1.84
N SER A 361 7.11 12.87 -0.70
CA SER A 361 6.29 13.73 0.15
C SER A 361 7.03 14.99 0.58
N LEU A 362 8.28 14.87 1.03
CA LEU A 362 9.07 16.03 1.45
C LEU A 362 9.29 17.03 0.30
N SER A 363 9.51 16.54 -0.91
CA SER A 363 9.67 17.39 -2.10
C SER A 363 8.40 18.20 -2.39
N ILE A 364 7.24 17.57 -2.32
CA ILE A 364 5.94 18.26 -2.47
C ILE A 364 5.73 19.27 -1.35
N LEU A 365 6.00 18.91 -0.10
CA LEU A 365 5.80 19.79 1.04
C LEU A 365 6.64 21.07 0.95
N LYS A 366 7.90 21.00 0.50
CA LYS A 366 8.74 22.18 0.28
C LYS A 366 8.16 23.10 -0.80
N TYR A 367 7.63 22.52 -1.88
CA TYR A 367 6.96 23.30 -2.92
C TYR A 367 5.71 24.00 -2.36
N LEU A 368 4.83 23.27 -1.68
CA LEU A 368 3.59 23.81 -1.10
C LEU A 368 3.85 24.88 -0.03
N GLN A 369 4.84 24.69 0.84
CA GLN A 369 5.24 25.67 1.84
C GLN A 369 5.56 27.01 1.20
N SER A 370 6.36 27.00 0.12
CA SER A 370 6.69 28.20 -0.64
C SER A 370 5.46 28.81 -1.33
N GLN A 371 4.56 27.98 -1.86
CA GLN A 371 3.35 28.45 -2.54
C GLN A 371 2.36 29.09 -1.57
N PHE A 372 2.03 28.42 -0.47
CA PHE A 372 1.03 28.92 0.50
C PHE A 372 1.45 30.24 1.16
N ILE A 373 2.71 30.37 1.57
CA ILE A 373 3.18 31.62 2.18
C ILE A 373 3.09 32.78 1.20
N ARG A 374 3.46 32.57 -0.04
CA ARG A 374 3.49 33.58 -1.09
C ARG A 374 2.08 33.99 -1.54
N THR A 375 1.19 33.03 -1.74
CA THR A 375 -0.14 33.29 -2.33
C THR A 375 -1.16 33.74 -1.30
N ILE A 376 -1.26 33.04 -0.17
CA ILE A 376 -2.31 33.28 0.81
C ILE A 376 -1.81 33.66 2.22
N GLY A 377 -0.49 33.69 2.45
CA GLY A 377 0.06 34.07 3.76
C GLY A 377 -0.14 32.99 4.84
N VAL A 378 -0.32 31.72 4.46
CA VAL A 378 -0.36 30.59 5.40
C VAL A 378 1.02 29.97 5.47
N TYR A 379 1.58 29.88 6.68
CA TYR A 379 2.89 29.29 6.89
C TYR A 379 2.75 27.84 7.32
N PHE A 380 3.15 26.90 6.44
CA PHE A 380 3.25 25.49 6.73
C PHE A 380 4.62 25.16 7.31
N ARG A 381 4.66 24.83 8.60
CA ARG A 381 5.88 24.39 9.27
C ARG A 381 5.98 22.87 9.15
N ILE A 382 6.94 22.40 8.36
CA ILE A 382 7.19 20.97 8.19
C ILE A 382 7.77 20.42 9.49
N ARG A 383 7.11 19.40 10.06
CA ARG A 383 7.49 18.74 11.31
C ARG A 383 7.93 17.33 11.01
N THR A 384 9.22 17.08 11.15
CA THR A 384 9.81 15.74 10.96
C THR A 384 9.65 14.93 12.25
N ALA A 385 9.26 13.67 12.13
CA ALA A 385 9.32 12.70 13.22
C ALA A 385 10.72 12.04 13.28
N GLU A 386 11.10 11.51 14.45
CA GLU A 386 12.37 10.80 14.62
C GLU A 386 12.41 9.51 13.80
N ASP A 387 11.28 8.83 13.71
CA ASP A 387 11.10 7.56 13.00
C ASP A 387 9.62 7.41 12.52
N PRO A 388 9.33 6.44 11.63
CA PRO A 388 7.97 6.21 11.14
C PRO A 388 6.95 5.87 12.22
N GLY A 389 7.36 5.20 13.31
CA GLY A 389 6.47 4.86 14.44
C GLY A 389 6.02 6.11 15.18
N SER A 390 6.95 7.00 15.52
CA SER A 390 6.67 8.27 16.18
C SER A 390 5.74 9.17 15.35
N TRP A 391 5.87 9.16 14.02
CA TRP A 391 4.91 9.82 13.13
C TRP A 391 3.54 9.14 13.19
N ALA A 392 3.49 7.81 13.10
CA ALA A 392 2.24 7.05 13.12
C ALA A 392 1.47 7.26 14.43
N ASP A 393 2.15 7.24 15.57
CA ASP A 393 1.56 7.49 16.89
C ASP A 393 0.97 8.90 16.99
N ARG A 394 1.66 9.90 16.45
CA ARG A 394 1.19 11.28 16.43
C ARG A 394 -0.08 11.42 15.58
N VAL A 395 -0.10 10.83 14.41
CA VAL A 395 -1.25 10.91 13.49
C VAL A 395 -2.44 10.13 14.04
N THR A 396 -2.24 8.92 14.52
CA THR A 396 -3.33 8.08 15.05
C THR A 396 -3.90 8.62 16.34
N SER A 397 -3.10 9.27 17.19
CA SER A 397 -3.60 9.96 18.39
C SER A 397 -4.35 11.27 18.10
N GLY A 398 -4.31 11.76 16.84
CA GLY A 398 -4.90 13.04 16.47
C GLY A 398 -4.09 14.27 16.93
N ALA A 399 -2.81 14.08 17.31
CA ALA A 399 -1.92 15.16 17.73
C ALA A 399 -1.21 15.83 16.54
N PHE A 400 -1.95 16.11 15.47
CA PHE A 400 -1.45 16.75 14.25
C PHE A 400 -2.44 17.82 13.76
N ASP A 401 -1.95 18.75 12.96
CA ASP A 401 -2.79 19.72 12.25
C ASP A 401 -3.12 19.23 10.84
N VAL A 402 -2.09 18.90 10.08
CA VAL A 402 -2.15 18.36 8.72
C VAL A 402 -1.10 17.25 8.58
N THR A 403 -1.40 16.18 7.85
CA THR A 403 -0.40 15.18 7.48
C THR A 403 -0.36 14.99 5.97
N MET A 404 0.84 14.80 5.44
CA MET A 404 1.07 14.42 4.04
C MET A 404 1.10 12.91 3.93
N ASP A 405 0.22 12.36 3.11
CA ASP A 405 0.03 10.93 2.99
C ASP A 405 0.24 10.44 1.56
N GLU A 406 0.85 9.27 1.44
CA GLU A 406 0.97 8.47 0.21
C GLU A 406 0.08 7.25 0.33
N LEU A 407 -0.97 7.17 -0.48
CA LEU A 407 -2.02 6.16 -0.36
C LEU A 407 -2.23 5.41 -1.67
N TYR A 408 -2.94 4.28 -1.57
CA TYR A 408 -3.24 3.40 -2.70
C TYR A 408 -4.73 3.19 -2.87
N GLY A 409 -5.20 3.21 -4.12
CA GLY A 409 -6.58 2.95 -4.49
C GLY A 409 -6.97 1.47 -4.55
N TRP A 410 -5.97 0.55 -4.58
CA TRP A 410 -6.16 -0.91 -4.56
C TRP A 410 -7.16 -1.43 -5.59
N HIS A 411 -7.18 -0.88 -6.79
CA HIS A 411 -8.02 -1.28 -7.93
C HIS A 411 -9.55 -1.13 -7.69
N ASP A 412 -9.98 -0.86 -6.46
CA ASP A 412 -11.40 -0.69 -6.17
C ASP A 412 -11.61 0.30 -5.02
N PRO A 413 -12.49 1.31 -5.18
CA PRO A 413 -12.72 2.29 -4.12
C PRO A 413 -13.27 1.70 -2.82
N ALA A 414 -13.99 0.58 -2.86
CA ALA A 414 -14.45 -0.12 -1.66
C ALA A 414 -13.29 -0.67 -0.80
N ILE A 415 -12.10 -0.85 -1.39
CA ILE A 415 -10.91 -1.32 -0.68
C ILE A 415 -10.00 -0.14 -0.29
N GLY A 416 -9.65 0.69 -1.29
CA GLY A 416 -8.61 1.69 -1.13
C GLY A 416 -9.10 3.07 -0.70
N ILE A 417 -10.33 3.46 -1.04
CA ILE A 417 -10.82 4.83 -0.88
C ILE A 417 -11.82 4.96 0.28
N GLU A 418 -12.76 4.02 0.42
CA GLU A 418 -13.79 4.07 1.46
C GLU A 418 -13.19 4.23 2.86
N ARG A 419 -12.17 3.45 3.19
CA ARG A 419 -11.46 3.52 4.48
C ARG A 419 -10.89 4.90 4.83
N ILE A 420 -10.62 5.74 3.83
CA ILE A 420 -9.99 7.05 4.03
C ILE A 420 -11.04 8.10 4.46
N TYR A 421 -12.28 7.98 4.00
CA TYR A 421 -13.29 9.02 4.18
C TYR A 421 -14.56 8.57 4.90
N ALA A 422 -14.89 7.26 4.92
CA ALA A 422 -16.01 6.75 5.70
C ALA A 422 -15.81 7.00 7.18
N THR A 423 -16.90 7.28 7.91
CA THR A 423 -16.88 7.54 9.35
C THR A 423 -16.21 6.38 10.08
N ASN A 424 -15.15 6.67 10.82
CA ASN A 424 -14.43 5.68 11.60
C ASN A 424 -14.02 6.30 12.95
N THR A 425 -14.33 5.61 14.04
CA THR A 425 -13.97 6.03 15.39
C THR A 425 -12.67 5.41 15.88
N ALA A 426 -12.12 4.43 15.15
CA ALA A 426 -10.88 3.76 15.51
C ALA A 426 -9.67 4.57 14.99
N ALA A 427 -8.70 4.81 15.85
CA ALA A 427 -7.44 5.47 15.54
C ALA A 427 -6.50 4.50 14.78
N ILE A 428 -6.77 4.28 13.49
CA ILE A 428 -6.02 3.33 12.66
C ILE A 428 -5.28 4.11 11.58
N LEU A 429 -3.98 3.86 11.49
CA LEU A 429 -3.14 4.43 10.44
C LEU A 429 -3.68 4.04 9.05
N TRP A 430 -3.65 4.99 8.11
CA TRP A 430 -4.15 4.83 6.73
C TRP A 430 -5.68 4.65 6.60
N SER A 431 -6.43 4.82 7.68
CA SER A 431 -7.90 4.92 7.68
C SER A 431 -8.29 6.32 8.12
N ASN A 432 -9.45 6.78 7.91
CA ASN A 432 -9.99 8.13 8.19
C ASN A 432 -9.27 8.91 9.33
N MET A 433 -8.00 9.25 9.11
CA MET A 433 -7.17 10.00 10.07
C MET A 433 -7.66 11.45 10.26
N SER A 434 -8.41 11.95 9.28
CA SER A 434 -8.99 13.31 9.32
C SER A 434 -10.03 13.50 10.43
N HIS A 435 -10.60 12.42 10.97
CA HIS A 435 -11.77 12.43 11.83
C HIS A 435 -13.02 13.02 11.18
N TYR A 436 -13.08 13.01 9.87
CA TYR A 436 -14.26 13.41 9.11
C TYR A 436 -15.41 12.43 9.33
N SER A 437 -16.64 12.97 9.38
CA SER A 437 -17.84 12.17 9.52
C SER A 437 -18.99 12.83 8.78
N ASN A 438 -19.61 12.08 7.87
CA ASN A 438 -20.77 12.53 7.12
C ASN A 438 -21.64 11.34 6.75
N PRO A 439 -22.88 11.23 7.32
CA PRO A 439 -23.77 10.10 7.05
C PRO A 439 -24.17 9.94 5.58
N GLU A 440 -24.22 11.02 4.78
CA GLU A 440 -24.52 10.95 3.35
C GLU A 440 -23.36 10.33 2.58
N VAL A 441 -22.09 10.65 2.94
CA VAL A 441 -20.90 10.05 2.37
C VAL A 441 -20.84 8.57 2.73
N ASP A 442 -21.14 8.22 3.98
CA ASP A 442 -21.21 6.82 4.42
C ASP A 442 -22.30 6.03 3.67
N ALA A 443 -23.46 6.65 3.42
CA ALA A 443 -24.54 6.04 2.63
C ALA A 443 -24.13 5.83 1.16
N LEU A 444 -23.42 6.80 0.56
CA LEU A 444 -22.92 6.68 -0.81
C LEU A 444 -21.89 5.56 -0.93
N PHE A 445 -20.94 5.44 0.02
CA PHE A 445 -20.00 4.32 0.04
C PHE A 445 -20.71 2.98 0.14
N ARG A 446 -21.64 2.80 1.10
CA ARG A 446 -22.40 1.57 1.24
C ARG A 446 -23.18 1.21 -0.03
N SER A 447 -23.82 2.20 -0.66
CA SER A 447 -24.59 1.98 -1.89
C SER A 447 -23.68 1.60 -3.06
N ALA A 448 -22.55 2.29 -3.24
CA ALA A 448 -21.57 2.01 -4.30
C ALA A 448 -20.87 0.65 -4.11
N SER A 449 -20.56 0.28 -2.87
CA SER A 449 -19.96 -1.03 -2.55
C SER A 449 -20.91 -2.18 -2.80
N ALA A 450 -22.25 -1.95 -2.68
CA ALA A 450 -23.28 -2.96 -2.90
C ALA A 450 -23.82 -3.01 -4.35
N GLU A 451 -23.57 -1.97 -5.15
CA GLU A 451 -24.10 -1.91 -6.52
C GLU A 451 -23.37 -2.90 -7.44
N LYS A 452 -24.14 -3.74 -8.14
CA LYS A 452 -23.63 -4.76 -9.05
C LYS A 452 -23.55 -4.29 -10.49
N ASP A 453 -24.44 -3.37 -10.89
CA ASP A 453 -24.39 -2.78 -12.22
C ASP A 453 -23.20 -1.80 -12.31
N PRO A 454 -22.25 -2.01 -13.25
CA PRO A 454 -21.07 -1.16 -13.36
C PRO A 454 -21.39 0.32 -13.59
N GLU A 455 -22.40 0.63 -14.40
CA GLU A 455 -22.76 2.02 -14.69
C GLU A 455 -23.46 2.69 -13.50
N GLY A 456 -24.35 1.97 -12.81
CA GLY A 456 -24.95 2.42 -11.55
C GLY A 456 -23.87 2.67 -10.48
N ARG A 457 -22.87 1.78 -10.38
CA ARG A 457 -21.76 1.92 -9.47
C ARG A 457 -20.87 3.14 -9.80
N LYS A 458 -20.59 3.39 -11.07
CA LYS A 458 -19.87 4.59 -11.52
C LYS A 458 -20.62 5.87 -11.16
N ALA A 459 -21.94 5.90 -11.35
CA ALA A 459 -22.77 7.05 -11.00
C ALA A 459 -22.72 7.36 -9.49
N LEU A 460 -22.75 6.32 -8.64
CA LEU A 460 -22.62 6.47 -7.19
C LEU A 460 -21.22 7.00 -6.79
N TYR A 461 -20.15 6.48 -7.38
CA TYR A 461 -18.81 7.00 -7.14
C TYR A 461 -18.61 8.41 -7.71
N ALA A 462 -19.30 8.80 -8.79
CA ALA A 462 -19.29 10.18 -9.28
C ALA A 462 -19.93 11.14 -8.27
N ALA A 463 -21.11 10.79 -7.75
CA ALA A 463 -21.80 11.57 -6.70
C ALA A 463 -20.94 11.68 -5.43
N LEU A 464 -20.27 10.61 -5.04
CA LEU A 464 -19.34 10.59 -3.90
C LEU A 464 -18.17 11.55 -4.11
N GLN A 465 -17.53 11.52 -5.28
CA GLN A 465 -16.42 12.40 -5.62
C GLN A 465 -16.84 13.87 -5.60
N GLU A 466 -18.01 14.17 -6.16
CA GLU A 466 -18.57 15.51 -6.13
C GLU A 466 -18.82 15.98 -4.69
N ARG A 467 -19.40 15.12 -3.84
CA ARG A 467 -19.68 15.46 -2.44
C ARG A 467 -18.41 15.73 -1.65
N LEU A 468 -17.44 14.84 -1.69
CA LEU A 468 -16.15 14.99 -0.98
C LEU A 468 -15.38 16.22 -1.47
N SER A 469 -15.40 16.48 -2.79
CA SER A 469 -14.72 17.64 -3.38
C SER A 469 -15.35 18.95 -2.96
N ARG A 470 -16.68 19.05 -2.82
CA ARG A 470 -17.35 20.24 -2.30
C ARG A 470 -16.98 20.54 -0.84
N GLU A 471 -16.74 19.52 -0.04
CA GLU A 471 -16.40 19.69 1.37
C GLU A 471 -14.90 19.88 1.61
N HIS A 472 -14.09 19.71 0.58
CA HIS A 472 -12.62 19.81 0.65
C HIS A 472 -12.05 19.07 1.87
N VAL A 473 -12.45 17.80 2.04
CA VAL A 473 -12.06 16.96 3.20
C VAL A 473 -10.56 16.68 3.24
N ALA A 474 -9.90 16.78 2.08
CA ALA A 474 -8.47 16.68 1.89
C ALA A 474 -8.03 17.59 0.74
N LEU A 475 -6.75 17.86 0.61
CA LEU A 475 -6.16 18.46 -0.59
C LEU A 475 -5.52 17.33 -1.43
N TRP A 476 -6.22 16.93 -2.47
CA TRP A 476 -5.69 15.95 -3.43
C TRP A 476 -4.66 16.65 -4.32
N LEU A 477 -3.47 16.09 -4.41
CA LEU A 477 -2.34 16.78 -5.04
C LEU A 477 -1.99 16.16 -6.40
N CYS A 478 -1.54 14.93 -6.41
CA CYS A 478 -1.12 14.24 -7.63
C CYS A 478 -1.04 12.73 -7.46
N THR A 479 -0.91 12.01 -8.58
CA THR A 479 -0.52 10.60 -8.58
C THR A 479 0.95 10.46 -8.20
N ILE A 480 1.35 9.29 -7.68
CA ILE A 480 2.76 8.99 -7.39
C ILE A 480 3.31 8.12 -8.53
N PRO A 481 4.43 8.50 -9.15
CA PRO A 481 4.96 7.81 -10.31
C PRO A 481 5.91 6.67 -9.93
N TYR A 482 5.46 5.73 -9.07
CA TYR A 482 6.32 4.62 -8.68
C TYR A 482 6.87 3.86 -9.89
N ALA A 483 8.09 3.41 -9.75
CA ALA A 483 8.80 2.62 -10.75
C ALA A 483 9.41 1.37 -10.12
N THR A 484 9.53 0.34 -10.93
CA THR A 484 10.41 -0.81 -10.67
C THR A 484 11.67 -0.66 -11.50
N ILE A 485 12.82 -0.64 -10.82
CA ILE A 485 14.15 -0.64 -11.42
C ILE A 485 14.66 -2.06 -11.31
N ARG A 486 15.00 -2.68 -12.42
CA ARG A 486 15.42 -4.08 -12.43
C ARG A 486 16.54 -4.38 -13.39
N ASN A 487 17.32 -5.41 -13.12
CA ASN A 487 18.17 -6.06 -14.11
C ASN A 487 17.25 -6.59 -15.23
N ARG A 488 17.54 -6.20 -16.48
CA ARG A 488 16.73 -6.57 -17.65
C ARG A 488 16.60 -8.07 -17.88
N ASN A 489 17.55 -8.85 -17.36
CA ASN A 489 17.52 -10.31 -17.47
C ASN A 489 16.65 -10.98 -16.40
N VAL A 490 16.13 -10.24 -15.43
CA VAL A 490 15.12 -10.73 -14.48
C VAL A 490 13.75 -10.54 -15.12
N LEU A 491 13.06 -11.63 -15.42
CA LEU A 491 11.77 -11.66 -16.10
C LEU A 491 10.63 -11.91 -15.12
N HIS A 492 9.42 -11.50 -15.47
CA HIS A 492 8.16 -11.79 -14.77
C HIS A 492 8.06 -11.20 -13.35
N VAL A 493 8.68 -10.06 -13.11
CA VAL A 493 8.55 -9.32 -11.84
C VAL A 493 7.61 -8.12 -11.95
N ALA A 494 7.49 -7.54 -13.16
CA ALA A 494 6.65 -6.38 -13.44
C ALA A 494 5.43 -6.70 -14.35
N ASP A 495 5.29 -7.96 -14.76
CA ASP A 495 4.22 -8.39 -15.68
C ASP A 495 2.87 -8.57 -14.97
N GLN A 496 2.89 -8.63 -13.64
CA GLN A 496 1.69 -8.82 -12.84
C GLN A 496 1.20 -7.48 -12.29
N PRO A 497 -0.12 -7.27 -12.25
CA PRO A 497 -0.68 -6.15 -11.50
C PRO A 497 -0.14 -6.14 -10.06
N PHE A 498 0.16 -4.96 -9.54
CA PHE A 498 0.78 -4.71 -8.24
C PHE A 498 2.26 -5.12 -8.13
N GLY A 499 2.91 -5.56 -9.23
CA GLY A 499 4.34 -5.88 -9.25
C GLY A 499 4.76 -6.81 -8.10
N VAL A 500 5.72 -6.38 -7.29
CA VAL A 500 6.26 -7.17 -6.18
C VAL A 500 5.30 -7.38 -4.99
N LEU A 501 4.14 -6.72 -4.97
CA LEU A 501 3.06 -7.05 -4.02
C LEU A 501 2.29 -8.29 -4.44
N SER A 502 2.57 -8.81 -5.64
CA SER A 502 2.12 -10.11 -6.13
C SER A 502 3.20 -11.16 -5.86
N PRO A 503 2.85 -12.46 -5.80
CA PRO A 503 3.82 -13.53 -5.68
C PRO A 503 4.82 -13.55 -6.85
N LEU A 504 6.11 -13.65 -6.54
CA LEU A 504 7.20 -13.76 -7.53
C LEU A 504 7.47 -15.20 -7.96
N ASP A 505 6.46 -16.06 -7.94
CA ASP A 505 6.56 -17.48 -8.30
C ASP A 505 6.87 -17.73 -9.79
N GLU A 506 6.56 -16.72 -10.65
CA GLU A 506 6.90 -16.73 -12.07
C GLU A 506 8.28 -16.09 -12.37
N ALA A 507 8.82 -15.30 -11.43
CA ALA A 507 10.07 -14.60 -11.63
C ALA A 507 11.22 -15.57 -11.95
N CYS A 508 12.01 -15.24 -12.97
CA CYS A 508 13.16 -16.06 -13.37
C CYS A 508 14.22 -15.22 -14.09
N TRP A 509 15.41 -15.75 -14.17
CA TRP A 509 16.46 -15.23 -15.03
C TRP A 509 16.24 -15.64 -16.48
N LYS A 510 16.52 -14.73 -17.40
CA LYS A 510 16.62 -15.04 -18.83
C LYS A 510 17.75 -16.06 -19.02
N ARG A 511 17.42 -17.21 -19.60
CA ARG A 511 18.44 -18.20 -19.95
C ARG A 511 19.30 -17.66 -21.08
N PRO A 512 20.62 -17.93 -21.06
CA PRO A 512 21.53 -17.54 -22.14
C PRO A 512 21.13 -18.07 -23.48
#